data_2f7dd1197aa51e189c5c275a1963af29
#
_entry.id   2f7dd1197aa51e189c5c275a1963af29
#
_cell.length_a   1.000
_cell.length_b   1.000
_cell.length_c   1.000
_cell.angle_alpha   90.00
_cell.angle_beta   90.00
_cell.angle_gamma   90.00
#
_symmetry.space_group_name_H-M   'P 1'
#
loop_
_entity.id
_entity.type
_entity.pdbx_description
1 polymer ?
#
loop_
_entity_poly.entity_id
_entity_poly.type
_entity_poly.pdbx_seq_one_letter_code
_entity_poly.pdbx_strand_id
1 'polypeptide(L)'
;MYRNSLVAWVLTIACFFILIPSVGFAQTDKVKSSMAALKAETAKAGAPKAEGNDLYFGKTKASNELVESVAKKHGGAATLFVKKGKEYVRVATTVKKEDGKSAVGTALDANSSAIGMLDNGEPYYGDAKVFGKSYDAGYEPIKDASGKVIGAYFVGYPK
;
A
#
# COMPACT_ATOMS: atom_id res chain seq x y z
N MET A 1 -59.17 -40.84 -34.82
CA MET A 1 -59.13 -39.94 -33.62
C MET A 1 -57.83 -40.23 -32.86
N TYR A 2 -56.74 -39.50 -33.12
CA TYR A 2 -55.46 -39.64 -32.40
C TYR A 2 -55.21 -38.36 -31.66
N ARG A 3 -55.14 -38.41 -30.35
CA ARG A 3 -54.71 -37.30 -29.50
C ARG A 3 -53.28 -37.53 -29.14
N ASN A 4 -52.40 -36.71 -29.75
CA ASN A 4 -50.99 -36.63 -29.39
C ASN A 4 -50.80 -35.79 -28.14
N SER A 5 -50.34 -36.41 -27.05
CA SER A 5 -49.83 -35.73 -25.86
C SER A 5 -48.33 -35.48 -26.03
N LEU A 6 -47.93 -34.26 -26.29
CA LEU A 6 -46.55 -33.80 -26.22
C LEU A 6 -46.20 -33.50 -24.75
N VAL A 7 -45.44 -34.38 -24.14
CA VAL A 7 -44.84 -34.16 -22.82
C VAL A 7 -43.55 -33.31 -23.04
N ALA A 8 -43.64 -32.04 -22.68
CA ALA A 8 -42.49 -31.16 -22.69
C ALA A 8 -41.58 -31.44 -21.48
N TRP A 9 -40.38 -31.93 -21.72
CA TRP A 9 -39.34 -32.07 -20.71
C TRP A 9 -38.69 -30.70 -20.50
N VAL A 10 -38.99 -30.07 -19.37
CA VAL A 10 -38.28 -28.86 -18.93
C VAL A 10 -37.02 -29.32 -18.23
N LEU A 11 -35.89 -29.18 -18.93
CA LEU A 11 -34.54 -29.31 -18.34
C LEU A 11 -34.23 -28.06 -17.54
N THR A 12 -34.42 -28.13 -16.23
CA THR A 12 -33.95 -27.13 -15.28
C THR A 12 -32.42 -27.28 -15.11
N ILE A 13 -31.67 -26.47 -15.83
CA ILE A 13 -30.23 -26.33 -15.59
C ILE A 13 -30.07 -25.49 -14.32
N ALA A 14 -29.83 -26.15 -13.19
CA ALA A 14 -29.40 -25.48 -11.96
C ALA A 14 -27.96 -25.00 -12.15
N CYS A 15 -27.79 -23.70 -12.50
CA CYS A 15 -26.51 -23.04 -12.41
C CYS A 15 -26.07 -22.98 -10.95
N PHE A 16 -25.22 -23.92 -10.56
CA PHE A 16 -24.51 -23.87 -9.28
C PHE A 16 -23.44 -22.80 -9.40
N PHE A 17 -23.76 -21.58 -8.98
CA PHE A 17 -22.78 -20.52 -8.79
C PHE A 17 -21.89 -20.91 -7.62
N ILE A 18 -20.72 -21.48 -7.92
CA ILE A 18 -19.66 -21.67 -6.94
C ILE A 18 -19.14 -20.27 -6.62
N LEU A 19 -19.56 -19.70 -5.48
CA LEU A 19 -18.90 -18.54 -4.89
C LEU A 19 -17.51 -18.99 -4.45
N ILE A 20 -16.50 -18.73 -5.29
CA ILE A 20 -15.11 -18.82 -4.89
C ILE A 20 -14.84 -17.55 -4.09
N PRO A 21 -14.56 -17.63 -2.78
CA PRO A 21 -14.18 -16.44 -2.03
C PRO A 21 -12.83 -15.95 -2.57
N SER A 22 -12.81 -14.79 -3.22
CA SER A 22 -11.62 -14.14 -3.71
C SER A 22 -10.86 -13.50 -2.53
N VAL A 23 -10.09 -14.31 -1.83
CA VAL A 23 -9.25 -13.87 -0.69
C VAL A 23 -8.27 -12.76 -1.10
N GLY A 24 -7.84 -12.75 -2.38
CA GLY A 24 -6.92 -11.73 -2.89
C GLY A 24 -7.51 -10.32 -3.02
N PHE A 25 -8.80 -10.17 -3.31
CA PHE A 25 -9.42 -8.84 -3.45
C PHE A 25 -9.56 -8.11 -2.11
N ALA A 26 -9.91 -8.83 -1.03
CA ALA A 26 -10.09 -8.24 0.29
C ALA A 26 -8.80 -7.62 0.87
N GLN A 27 -7.64 -8.22 0.57
CA GLN A 27 -6.35 -7.76 1.08
C GLN A 27 -5.87 -6.49 0.35
N THR A 28 -6.05 -6.44 -0.97
CA THR A 28 -5.73 -5.25 -1.78
C THR A 28 -6.57 -4.05 -1.38
N ASP A 29 -7.86 -4.23 -1.09
CA ASP A 29 -8.75 -3.17 -0.63
C ASP A 29 -8.34 -2.65 0.75
N LYS A 30 -7.88 -3.54 1.63
CA LYS A 30 -7.35 -3.18 2.94
C LYS A 30 -6.07 -2.32 2.83
N VAL A 31 -5.14 -2.70 1.94
CA VAL A 31 -3.93 -1.91 1.66
C VAL A 31 -4.29 -0.52 1.14
N LYS A 32 -5.20 -0.42 0.17
CA LYS A 32 -5.66 0.87 -0.40
C LYS A 32 -6.36 1.74 0.63
N SER A 33 -7.21 1.16 1.48
CA SER A 33 -7.89 1.89 2.56
C SER A 33 -6.89 2.47 3.57
N SER A 34 -5.89 1.69 3.96
CA SER A 34 -4.84 2.15 4.88
C SER A 34 -3.92 3.17 4.23
N MET A 35 -3.65 3.05 2.93
CA MET A 35 -2.91 4.05 2.16
C MET A 35 -3.67 5.39 2.14
N ALA A 36 -4.96 5.36 1.86
CA ALA A 36 -5.81 6.56 1.91
C ALA A 36 -5.80 7.21 3.29
N ALA A 37 -5.85 6.41 4.36
CA ALA A 37 -5.77 6.91 5.73
C ALA A 37 -4.41 7.56 6.03
N LEU A 38 -3.29 6.95 5.61
CA LEU A 38 -1.95 7.52 5.80
C LEU A 38 -1.80 8.86 5.07
N LYS A 39 -2.28 8.93 3.83
CA LYS A 39 -2.30 10.18 3.06
C LYS A 39 -3.17 11.25 3.72
N ALA A 40 -4.35 10.89 4.23
CA ALA A 40 -5.24 11.81 4.93
C ALA A 40 -4.62 12.35 6.22
N GLU A 41 -3.94 11.52 7.01
CA GLU A 41 -3.25 11.97 8.23
C GLU A 41 -2.12 12.94 7.91
N THR A 42 -1.30 12.64 6.91
CA THR A 42 -0.22 13.55 6.49
C THR A 42 -0.74 14.85 5.89
N ALA A 43 -1.84 14.80 5.11
CA ALA A 43 -2.46 15.98 4.50
C ALA A 43 -3.00 16.98 5.53
N LYS A 44 -3.43 16.53 6.72
CA LYS A 44 -3.84 17.41 7.83
C LYS A 44 -2.70 18.32 8.30
N ALA A 45 -1.47 17.84 8.22
CA ALA A 45 -0.28 18.61 8.61
C ALA A 45 0.18 19.61 7.55
N GLY A 46 -0.26 19.46 6.29
CA GLY A 46 0.00 20.38 5.18
C GLY A 46 0.66 19.76 3.97
N ALA A 47 1.08 20.62 3.04
CA ALA A 47 1.72 20.17 1.79
C ALA A 47 3.08 19.51 2.04
N PRO A 48 3.42 18.43 1.31
CA PRO A 48 4.70 17.75 1.47
C PRO A 48 5.86 18.57 0.88
N LYS A 49 6.99 18.55 1.58
CA LYS A 49 8.27 19.10 1.13
C LYS A 49 9.43 18.28 1.68
N ALA A 50 10.52 18.20 0.93
CA ALA A 50 11.76 17.57 1.38
C ALA A 50 12.80 18.65 1.66
N GLU A 51 13.47 18.58 2.81
CA GLU A 51 14.57 19.46 3.20
C GLU A 51 15.76 18.60 3.64
N GLY A 52 16.81 18.56 2.84
CA GLY A 52 17.96 17.69 3.10
C GLY A 52 17.57 16.22 3.17
N ASN A 53 17.69 15.65 4.36
CA ASN A 53 17.40 14.25 4.62
C ASN A 53 15.99 14.01 5.20
N ASP A 54 15.22 15.05 5.36
CA ASP A 54 13.96 15.03 6.08
C ASP A 54 12.78 15.29 5.16
N LEU A 55 11.64 14.72 5.53
CA LEU A 55 10.36 14.93 4.88
C LEU A 55 9.47 15.72 5.84
N TYR A 56 8.79 16.72 5.32
CA TYR A 56 7.84 17.55 6.07
C TYR A 56 6.48 17.56 5.40
N PHE A 57 5.44 17.73 6.20
CA PHE A 57 4.09 18.05 5.79
C PHE A 57 3.72 19.39 6.44
N GLY A 58 3.65 20.44 5.63
CA GLY A 58 3.58 21.82 6.14
C GLY A 58 4.80 22.18 7.00
N LYS A 59 4.56 22.41 8.29
CA LYS A 59 5.61 22.69 9.29
C LYS A 59 5.99 21.45 10.11
N THR A 60 5.27 20.33 9.95
CA THR A 60 5.45 19.11 10.74
C THR A 60 6.43 18.19 10.05
N LYS A 61 7.52 17.83 10.74
CA LYS A 61 8.46 16.81 10.29
C LYS A 61 7.79 15.44 10.36
N ALA A 62 8.03 14.61 9.34
CA ALA A 62 7.59 13.22 9.35
C ALA A 62 8.16 12.48 10.56
N SER A 63 7.29 11.88 11.36
CA SER A 63 7.63 11.19 12.61
C SER A 63 6.95 9.82 12.68
N ASN A 64 7.45 8.96 13.59
CA ASN A 64 6.85 7.65 13.80
C ASN A 64 5.41 7.76 14.31
N GLU A 65 5.04 8.78 15.04
CA GLU A 65 3.67 8.99 15.55
C GLU A 65 2.63 9.02 14.42
N LEU A 66 2.98 9.64 13.28
CA LEU A 66 2.09 9.68 12.09
C LEU A 66 1.81 8.28 11.55
N VAL A 67 2.83 7.46 11.40
CA VAL A 67 2.70 6.10 10.84
C VAL A 67 2.13 5.12 11.86
N GLU A 68 2.45 5.28 13.15
CA GLU A 68 1.94 4.45 14.23
C GLU A 68 0.44 4.64 14.44
N SER A 69 -0.07 5.86 14.31
CA SER A 69 -1.51 6.13 14.41
C SER A 69 -2.31 5.36 13.36
N VAL A 70 -1.80 5.31 12.13
CA VAL A 70 -2.42 4.58 11.02
C VAL A 70 -2.30 3.07 11.22
N ALA A 71 -1.11 2.58 11.57
CA ALA A 71 -0.88 1.16 11.82
C ALA A 71 -1.73 0.64 13.00
N LYS A 72 -1.88 1.43 14.07
CA LYS A 72 -2.74 1.08 15.21
C LYS A 72 -4.22 0.98 14.83
N LYS A 73 -4.69 1.87 13.97
CA LYS A 73 -6.10 1.94 13.57
C LYS A 73 -6.48 0.88 12.53
N HIS A 74 -5.59 0.63 11.57
CA HIS A 74 -5.88 -0.21 10.39
C HIS A 74 -5.17 -1.57 10.43
N GLY A 75 -4.20 -1.74 11.35
CA GLY A 75 -3.26 -2.86 11.36
C GLY A 75 -2.19 -2.75 10.28
N GLY A 76 -1.31 -3.75 10.20
CA GLY A 76 -0.23 -3.78 9.22
C GLY A 76 0.94 -2.84 9.57
N ALA A 77 1.75 -2.55 8.59
CA ALA A 77 2.91 -1.66 8.69
C ALA A 77 2.71 -0.41 7.84
N ALA A 78 3.26 0.71 8.30
CA ALA A 78 3.25 1.98 7.57
C ALA A 78 4.64 2.63 7.59
N THR A 79 5.00 3.31 6.50
CA THR A 79 6.30 3.98 6.35
C THR A 79 6.17 5.23 5.50
N LEU A 80 6.97 6.25 5.86
CA LEU A 80 7.23 7.41 5.02
C LEU A 80 8.69 7.38 4.59
N PHE A 81 8.92 7.55 3.30
CA PHE A 81 10.25 7.64 2.69
C PHE A 81 10.51 9.05 2.18
N VAL A 82 11.74 9.52 2.33
CA VAL A 82 12.26 10.65 1.56
C VAL A 82 13.09 10.14 0.39
N LYS A 83 12.97 10.77 -0.78
CA LYS A 83 13.78 10.44 -1.95
C LYS A 83 15.11 11.15 -1.88
N LYS A 84 16.22 10.39 -1.96
CA LYS A 84 17.61 10.89 -1.99
C LYS A 84 18.30 10.37 -3.24
N GLY A 85 18.39 11.19 -4.25
CA GLY A 85 18.91 10.73 -5.53
C GLY A 85 18.06 9.58 -6.09
N LYS A 86 18.64 8.40 -6.13
CA LYS A 86 17.94 7.17 -6.59
C LYS A 86 17.36 6.33 -5.45
N GLU A 87 17.58 6.69 -4.20
CA GLU A 87 17.17 5.91 -3.04
C GLU A 87 15.94 6.52 -2.37
N TYR A 88 15.13 5.65 -1.81
CA TYR A 88 14.00 5.99 -0.92
C TYR A 88 14.37 5.59 0.50
N VAL A 89 14.66 6.55 1.36
CA VAL A 89 15.15 6.33 2.73
C VAL A 89 14.00 6.50 3.73
N ARG A 90 13.83 5.54 4.62
CA ARG A 90 12.79 5.55 5.66
C ARG A 90 13.05 6.67 6.67
N VAL A 91 12.16 7.64 6.76
CA VAL A 91 12.22 8.72 7.75
C VAL A 91 11.26 8.51 8.91
N ALA A 92 10.19 7.75 8.69
CA ALA A 92 9.25 7.30 9.72
C ALA A 92 8.71 5.92 9.36
N THR A 93 8.68 4.97 10.31
CA THR A 93 8.25 3.60 10.00
C THR A 93 7.85 2.83 11.26
N THR A 94 6.85 1.97 11.11
CA THR A 94 6.52 0.94 12.11
C THR A 94 7.26 -0.38 11.84
N VAL A 95 7.96 -0.50 10.71
CA VAL A 95 8.74 -1.68 10.36
C VAL A 95 9.95 -1.80 11.26
N LYS A 96 10.23 -3.02 11.69
CA LYS A 96 11.44 -3.38 12.44
C LYS A 96 12.33 -4.26 11.58
N LYS A 97 13.64 -4.09 11.73
CA LYS A 97 14.67 -4.97 11.18
C LYS A 97 14.62 -6.34 11.85
N GLU A 98 15.37 -7.31 11.35
CA GLU A 98 15.48 -8.66 11.94
C GLU A 98 15.99 -8.65 13.38
N ASP A 99 16.84 -7.67 13.74
CA ASP A 99 17.34 -7.48 15.12
C ASP A 99 16.32 -6.80 16.06
N GLY A 100 15.09 -6.56 15.61
CA GLY A 100 14.01 -5.92 16.35
C GLY A 100 14.10 -4.40 16.45
N LYS A 101 15.18 -3.78 15.96
CA LYS A 101 15.34 -2.32 15.96
C LYS A 101 14.52 -1.65 14.86
N SER A 102 14.21 -0.36 15.04
CA SER A 102 13.51 0.43 14.02
C SER A 102 14.29 0.43 12.69
N ALA A 103 13.54 0.34 11.60
CA ALA A 103 14.10 0.43 10.24
C ALA A 103 14.31 1.88 9.75
N VAL A 104 14.08 2.90 10.57
CA VAL A 104 14.39 4.31 10.24
C VAL A 104 15.84 4.44 9.77
N GLY A 105 16.07 5.23 8.73
CA GLY A 105 17.38 5.45 8.13
C GLY A 105 17.82 4.41 7.11
N THR A 106 17.05 3.30 6.93
CA THR A 106 17.36 2.30 5.90
C THR A 106 16.69 2.66 4.57
N ALA A 107 17.33 2.29 3.47
CA ALA A 107 16.75 2.45 2.14
C ALA A 107 15.73 1.36 1.79
N LEU A 108 14.83 1.66 0.85
CA LEU A 108 14.04 0.66 0.15
C LEU A 108 15.01 -0.22 -0.67
N ASP A 109 14.74 -1.52 -0.71
CA ASP A 109 15.56 -2.47 -1.49
C ASP A 109 15.65 -2.01 -2.95
N ALA A 110 16.88 -1.90 -3.48
CA ALA A 110 17.14 -1.46 -4.85
C ALA A 110 16.49 -2.37 -5.90
N ASN A 111 16.22 -3.63 -5.56
CA ASN A 111 15.52 -4.59 -6.43
C ASN A 111 13.99 -4.55 -6.27
N SER A 112 13.46 -3.62 -5.47
CA SER A 112 12.00 -3.49 -5.29
C SER A 112 11.32 -3.06 -6.59
N SER A 113 10.31 -3.84 -7.01
CA SER A 113 9.48 -3.50 -8.18
C SER A 113 8.76 -2.14 -8.03
N ALA A 114 8.64 -1.63 -6.81
CA ALA A 114 8.02 -0.34 -6.54
C ALA A 114 8.87 0.86 -7.03
N ILE A 115 10.20 0.74 -7.08
CA ILE A 115 11.09 1.88 -7.37
C ILE A 115 10.82 2.47 -8.76
N GLY A 116 10.73 1.61 -9.79
CA GLY A 116 10.47 2.08 -11.16
C GLY A 116 9.12 2.81 -11.29
N MET A 117 8.08 2.30 -10.62
CA MET A 117 6.76 2.95 -10.60
C MET A 117 6.81 4.29 -9.86
N LEU A 118 7.44 4.31 -8.69
CA LEU A 118 7.59 5.53 -7.89
C LEU A 118 8.40 6.61 -8.63
N ASP A 119 9.46 6.24 -9.33
CA ASP A 119 10.28 7.17 -10.11
C ASP A 119 9.50 7.80 -11.27
N ASN A 120 8.56 7.04 -11.85
CA ASN A 120 7.61 7.54 -12.86
C ASN A 120 6.45 8.34 -12.24
N GLY A 121 6.39 8.44 -10.92
CA GLY A 121 5.29 9.10 -10.22
C GLY A 121 4.01 8.31 -10.18
N GLU A 122 4.10 6.99 -10.32
CA GLU A 122 2.99 6.04 -10.33
C GLU A 122 2.95 5.18 -9.07
N PRO A 123 1.76 4.74 -8.62
CA PRO A 123 1.62 3.85 -7.49
C PRO A 123 1.98 2.41 -7.85
N TYR A 124 2.51 1.66 -6.88
CA TYR A 124 2.70 0.21 -6.94
C TYR A 124 1.82 -0.47 -5.89
N TYR A 125 1.07 -1.49 -6.30
CA TYR A 125 0.32 -2.38 -5.41
C TYR A 125 0.60 -3.82 -5.77
N GLY A 126 1.07 -4.60 -4.80
CA GLY A 126 1.42 -6.01 -5.01
C GLY A 126 2.32 -6.56 -3.92
N ASP A 127 2.96 -7.66 -4.23
CA ASP A 127 3.86 -8.35 -3.32
C ASP A 127 5.14 -7.55 -3.11
N ALA A 128 5.57 -7.45 -1.87
CA ALA A 128 6.85 -6.86 -1.50
C ALA A 128 7.58 -7.70 -0.45
N LYS A 129 8.90 -7.71 -0.52
CA LYS A 129 9.75 -8.25 0.54
C LYS A 129 10.35 -7.11 1.35
N VAL A 130 10.18 -7.15 2.67
CA VAL A 130 10.72 -6.15 3.59
C VAL A 130 11.45 -6.90 4.70
N PHE A 131 12.78 -6.80 4.76
CA PHE A 131 13.63 -7.55 5.70
C PHE A 131 13.28 -9.05 5.74
N GLY A 132 13.26 -9.70 4.57
CA GLY A 132 12.99 -11.13 4.44
C GLY A 132 11.53 -11.56 4.58
N LYS A 133 10.63 -10.71 5.06
CA LYS A 133 9.21 -10.99 5.22
C LYS A 133 8.41 -10.58 3.99
N SER A 134 7.44 -11.40 3.60
CA SER A 134 6.53 -11.12 2.49
C SER A 134 5.34 -10.29 2.97
N TYR A 135 4.95 -9.29 2.16
CA TYR A 135 3.83 -8.40 2.42
C TYR A 135 2.94 -8.28 1.18
N ASP A 136 1.63 -8.15 1.41
CA ASP A 136 0.78 -7.43 0.48
C ASP A 136 0.97 -5.94 0.73
N ALA A 137 1.47 -5.21 -0.26
CA ALA A 137 1.97 -3.87 -0.08
C ALA A 137 1.41 -2.87 -1.09
N GLY A 138 1.35 -1.62 -0.66
CA GLY A 138 1.13 -0.46 -1.51
C GLY A 138 2.24 0.55 -1.30
N TYR A 139 2.72 1.11 -2.39
CA TYR A 139 3.63 2.25 -2.42
C TYR A 139 3.00 3.34 -3.28
N GLU A 140 2.93 4.56 -2.78
CA GLU A 140 2.49 5.71 -3.58
C GLU A 140 3.51 6.85 -3.50
N PRO A 141 3.75 7.57 -4.61
CA PRO A 141 4.71 8.65 -4.61
C PRO A 141 4.19 9.84 -3.79
N ILE A 142 5.12 10.48 -3.06
CA ILE A 142 4.91 11.80 -2.45
C ILE A 142 5.49 12.82 -3.41
N LYS A 143 4.64 13.75 -3.86
CA LYS A 143 5.03 14.81 -4.80
C LYS A 143 4.96 16.18 -4.11
N ASP A 144 5.93 17.03 -4.37
CA ASP A 144 5.90 18.43 -3.94
C ASP A 144 4.92 19.27 -4.78
N ALA A 145 4.83 20.56 -4.49
CA ALA A 145 3.96 21.49 -5.19
C ALA A 145 4.27 21.64 -6.69
N SER A 146 5.48 21.28 -7.13
CA SER A 146 5.90 21.29 -8.54
C SER A 146 5.53 19.98 -9.26
N GLY A 147 5.03 18.97 -8.54
CA GLY A 147 4.75 17.64 -9.07
C GLY A 147 5.95 16.69 -9.06
N LYS A 148 7.10 17.13 -8.55
CA LYS A 148 8.30 16.30 -8.43
C LYS A 148 8.13 15.27 -7.33
N VAL A 149 8.55 14.01 -7.58
CA VAL A 149 8.57 12.96 -6.57
C VAL A 149 9.71 13.24 -5.58
N ILE A 150 9.34 13.47 -4.32
CA ILE A 150 10.25 13.78 -3.20
C ILE A 150 10.29 12.68 -2.14
N GLY A 151 9.46 11.66 -2.27
CA GLY A 151 9.37 10.56 -1.32
C GLY A 151 8.33 9.54 -1.72
N ALA A 152 7.99 8.65 -0.79
CA ALA A 152 6.94 7.66 -0.97
C ALA A 152 6.23 7.34 0.35
N TYR A 153 4.94 7.02 0.24
CA TYR A 153 4.15 6.32 1.24
C TYR A 153 4.32 4.82 1.06
N PHE A 154 4.29 4.08 2.14
CA PHE A 154 4.18 2.62 2.14
C PHE A 154 3.18 2.17 3.18
N VAL A 155 2.37 1.19 2.80
CA VAL A 155 1.53 0.39 3.70
C VAL A 155 1.67 -1.07 3.31
N GLY A 156 1.76 -1.96 4.29
CA GLY A 156 1.89 -3.39 4.01
C GLY A 156 1.32 -4.27 5.11
N TYR A 157 0.76 -5.39 4.70
CA TYR A 157 0.25 -6.45 5.58
C TYR A 157 1.09 -7.70 5.40
N PRO A 158 1.65 -8.27 6.48
CA PRO A 158 2.38 -9.53 6.41
C PRO A 158 1.50 -10.64 5.85
N LYS A 159 2.09 -11.49 5.01
CA LYS A 159 1.48 -12.73 4.52
C LYS A 159 1.74 -13.89 5.44
#